data_a86116e2ef1e13b168a9b3ca6419f684
#
_entry.id   a86116e2ef1e13b168a9b3ca6419f684
#
_cell.length_a   1.000
_cell.length_b   1.000
_cell.length_c   1.000
_cell.angle_alpha   90.00
_cell.angle_beta   90.00
_cell.angle_gamma   90.00
#
_symmetry.space_group_name_H-M   'P 1'
#
loop_
_entity.id
_entity.type
_entity.pdbx_description
1 polymer ?
#
loop_
_entity_poly.entity_id
_entity_poly.type
_entity_poly.pdbx_seq_one_letter_code
_entity_poly.pdbx_strand_id
1 'polypeptide(L)'
;WRGLAKAGGNFKVWDVVEDKYPGEDHKVFKPGTAAAANPVCMSCKTADHILDWAYLGDPVPGAKWSRTSKVQEFVKDTNHALNCFFCHDPHSAQPRVIRDGLIQALTRPEKDTLWHKDARAGKIEVKDLGVRGFTRKIATLDRYDMNLQCGQCHVEYNCNPGTDPTTGKPIGMSDARTNHFPFKKVDEIGKHYTDLKFGDFRHGITGALLWKAQHPDVENYYGSKHQKAGVECSSCHMPKVKDKKTGKTFTSHWQTSPKHYIKETCLTCHSDWTEQQAVYVIDSLNSRHQGKLRQAEYALTRFVDKFEEAKNLGVDDATLNKAREIHYNAHIHWEWWTASNGAAFHAPDESNTSINKGIAYSQEGIKLLDEAMAKRRGEFMKTAAPAPAQAPAAAPAK
;
A
#
# COMPACT_ATOMS: atom_id res chain seq x y z
N TRP A 1 11.95 19.67 -1.90
CA TRP A 1 11.05 19.62 -3.04
C TRP A 1 11.11 20.94 -3.84
N ARG A 2 10.76 22.05 -3.21
CA ARG A 2 10.66 23.38 -3.87
C ARG A 2 11.98 23.85 -4.45
N GLY A 3 13.09 23.67 -3.75
CA GLY A 3 14.42 24.09 -4.20
C GLY A 3 14.84 23.35 -5.47
N LEU A 4 14.66 22.05 -5.51
CA LEU A 4 15.03 21.20 -6.65
C LEU A 4 14.17 21.48 -7.89
N ALA A 5 12.86 21.65 -7.72
CA ALA A 5 11.98 22.01 -8.83
C ALA A 5 12.32 23.38 -9.44
N LYS A 6 12.72 24.35 -8.61
CA LYS A 6 13.14 25.69 -9.05
C LYS A 6 14.48 25.71 -9.78
N ALA A 7 15.36 24.78 -9.50
CA ALA A 7 16.64 24.66 -10.17
C ALA A 7 16.55 24.22 -11.64
N GLY A 8 15.34 23.91 -12.13
CA GLY A 8 15.11 23.59 -13.54
C GLY A 8 15.56 22.21 -14.00
N GLY A 9 16.05 21.38 -13.11
CA GLY A 9 16.44 20.00 -13.40
C GLY A 9 15.25 19.06 -13.62
N ASN A 10 15.49 17.89 -14.16
CA ASN A 10 14.51 16.81 -14.15
C ASN A 10 14.25 16.41 -12.69
N PHE A 11 12.99 16.50 -12.26
CA PHE A 11 12.62 16.07 -10.92
C PHE A 11 12.80 14.55 -10.80
N LYS A 12 13.56 14.15 -9.78
CA LYS A 12 13.74 12.77 -9.38
C LYS A 12 13.45 12.67 -7.90
N VAL A 13 12.85 11.58 -7.45
CA VAL A 13 12.57 11.39 -6.01
C VAL A 13 13.85 11.49 -5.17
N TRP A 14 14.95 11.02 -5.71
CA TRP A 14 16.28 11.03 -5.09
C TRP A 14 16.90 12.43 -4.99
N ASP A 15 16.50 13.35 -5.86
CA ASP A 15 16.97 14.74 -5.83
C ASP A 15 16.37 15.53 -4.64
N VAL A 16 15.54 14.89 -3.85
CA VAL A 16 15.02 15.47 -2.59
C VAL A 16 16.07 15.41 -1.48
N VAL A 17 17.03 14.51 -1.58
CA VAL A 17 18.15 14.38 -0.64
C VAL A 17 19.24 15.34 -1.07
N GLU A 18 19.70 16.19 -0.16
CA GLU A 18 20.78 17.14 -0.45
C GLU A 18 22.10 16.41 -0.68
N ASP A 19 22.92 16.90 -1.62
CA ASP A 19 24.24 16.33 -1.92
C ASP A 19 25.18 16.30 -0.70
N LYS A 20 24.85 17.03 0.33
CA LYS A 20 25.63 17.15 1.57
C LYS A 20 25.12 16.22 2.70
N TYR A 21 24.14 15.36 2.43
CA TYR A 21 23.62 14.47 3.46
C TYR A 21 24.68 13.43 3.85
N PRO A 22 25.16 13.41 5.10
CA PRO A 22 26.27 12.53 5.49
C PRO A 22 25.91 11.06 5.37
N GLY A 23 26.76 10.30 4.69
CA GLY A 23 26.61 8.84 4.58
C GLY A 23 25.78 8.34 3.40
N GLU A 24 25.22 9.24 2.57
CA GLU A 24 24.47 8.86 1.37
C GLU A 24 25.36 8.97 0.11
N ASP A 25 25.48 7.87 -0.63
CA ASP A 25 26.09 7.91 -1.96
C ASP A 25 25.00 8.02 -3.04
N HIS A 26 24.67 9.24 -3.42
CA HIS A 26 23.65 9.53 -4.43
C HIS A 26 23.94 8.93 -5.82
N LYS A 27 25.15 8.49 -6.08
CA LYS A 27 25.53 7.82 -7.33
C LYS A 27 24.94 6.41 -7.46
N VAL A 28 24.49 5.83 -6.34
CA VAL A 28 23.80 4.52 -6.32
C VAL A 28 22.45 4.60 -7.01
N PHE A 29 21.79 5.76 -6.98
CA PHE A 29 20.46 5.92 -7.54
C PHE A 29 20.53 6.23 -9.05
N LYS A 30 20.03 5.31 -9.87
CA LYS A 30 19.98 5.51 -11.32
C LYS A 30 19.03 6.66 -11.68
N PRO A 31 19.47 7.63 -12.49
CA PRO A 31 18.59 8.67 -13.00
C PRO A 31 17.33 8.09 -13.66
N GLY A 32 16.17 8.66 -13.37
CA GLY A 32 14.89 8.24 -13.97
C GLY A 32 14.15 7.09 -13.26
N THR A 33 14.72 6.46 -12.23
CA THR A 33 14.01 5.42 -11.46
C THR A 33 12.81 5.95 -10.69
N ALA A 34 12.74 7.25 -10.46
CA ALA A 34 11.61 7.94 -9.83
C ALA A 34 10.63 8.57 -10.84
N ALA A 35 10.70 8.21 -12.09
CA ALA A 35 9.78 8.71 -13.13
C ALA A 35 8.30 8.30 -12.89
N ALA A 36 8.05 7.37 -11.97
CA ALA A 36 6.72 6.95 -11.57
C ALA A 36 6.00 7.95 -10.63
N ALA A 37 6.67 8.96 -10.09
CA ALA A 37 6.02 9.99 -9.28
C ALA A 37 5.02 10.79 -10.12
N ASN A 38 3.83 11.04 -9.57
CA ASN A 38 2.76 11.78 -10.24
C ASN A 38 2.04 12.72 -9.27
N PRO A 39 1.16 13.62 -9.73
CA PRO A 39 0.48 14.58 -8.87
C PRO A 39 -0.36 13.97 -7.76
N VAL A 40 -0.91 12.77 -7.95
CA VAL A 40 -1.68 12.07 -6.90
C VAL A 40 -0.79 11.75 -5.69
N CYS A 41 0.47 11.38 -5.93
CA CYS A 41 1.44 11.17 -4.85
C CYS A 41 1.65 12.44 -4.02
N MET A 42 1.60 13.61 -4.66
CA MET A 42 1.82 14.91 -4.03
C MET A 42 0.67 15.33 -3.12
N SER A 43 -0.54 14.83 -3.34
CA SER A 43 -1.71 15.19 -2.54
C SER A 43 -1.63 14.76 -1.06
N CYS A 44 -0.67 13.88 -0.70
CA CYS A 44 -0.31 13.54 0.68
C CYS A 44 0.97 14.23 1.16
N LYS A 45 1.51 15.20 0.43
CA LYS A 45 2.77 15.91 0.76
C LYS A 45 2.60 17.42 0.93
N THR A 46 1.54 17.98 0.35
CA THR A 46 1.26 19.42 0.38
C THR A 46 -0.25 19.68 0.42
N ALA A 47 -0.63 20.80 1.01
CA ALA A 47 -1.99 21.31 0.95
C ALA A 47 -2.21 22.35 -0.18
N ASP A 48 -1.16 22.76 -0.88
CA ASP A 48 -1.20 23.87 -1.87
C ASP A 48 -2.12 23.57 -3.07
N HIS A 49 -2.37 22.30 -3.37
CA HIS A 49 -3.25 21.89 -4.48
C HIS A 49 -4.75 22.02 -4.18
N ILE A 50 -5.15 22.20 -2.92
CA ILE A 50 -6.56 22.07 -2.50
C ILE A 50 -7.52 22.92 -3.34
N LEU A 51 -7.14 24.13 -3.70
CA LEU A 51 -8.00 25.05 -4.45
C LEU A 51 -7.89 24.92 -5.97
N ASP A 52 -6.85 24.28 -6.47
CA ASP A 52 -6.52 24.18 -7.89
C ASP A 52 -6.69 22.75 -8.47
N TRP A 53 -7.26 21.85 -7.67
CA TRP A 53 -7.44 20.45 -7.96
C TRP A 53 -8.93 20.09 -7.99
N ALA A 54 -9.43 19.64 -9.12
CA ALA A 54 -10.80 19.16 -9.24
C ALA A 54 -11.02 17.85 -8.47
N TYR A 55 -12.27 17.52 -8.20
CA TYR A 55 -12.61 16.30 -7.47
C TYR A 55 -11.99 15.07 -8.15
N LEU A 56 -11.35 14.22 -7.37
CA LEU A 56 -10.55 13.06 -7.79
C LEU A 56 -9.37 13.40 -8.71
N GLY A 57 -9.07 14.67 -8.93
CA GLY A 57 -8.01 15.11 -9.84
C GLY A 57 -8.38 14.98 -11.30
N ASP A 58 -9.65 15.04 -11.63
CA ASP A 58 -10.09 14.99 -13.03
C ASP A 58 -9.54 16.17 -13.82
N PRO A 59 -9.06 15.95 -15.06
CA PRO A 59 -8.60 17.01 -15.92
C PRO A 59 -9.81 17.78 -16.51
N VAL A 60 -10.24 18.83 -15.82
CA VAL A 60 -11.37 19.66 -16.21
C VAL A 60 -10.94 21.11 -16.49
N PRO A 61 -11.66 21.84 -17.36
CA PRO A 61 -11.40 23.26 -17.58
C PRO A 61 -11.44 24.07 -16.28
N GLY A 62 -10.47 24.95 -16.08
CA GLY A 62 -10.36 25.80 -14.89
C GLY A 62 -9.57 25.20 -13.73
N ALA A 63 -9.41 23.90 -13.65
CA ALA A 63 -8.50 23.27 -12.67
C ALA A 63 -7.06 23.41 -13.18
N LYS A 64 -6.19 23.99 -12.35
CA LYS A 64 -4.76 24.13 -12.68
C LYS A 64 -4.04 22.79 -12.67
N TRP A 65 -4.41 21.92 -11.74
CA TRP A 65 -3.79 20.63 -11.51
C TRP A 65 -4.77 19.49 -11.65
N SER A 66 -4.28 18.37 -12.20
CA SER A 66 -5.03 17.12 -12.38
C SER A 66 -4.12 15.91 -12.23
N ARG A 67 -4.70 14.71 -12.26
CA ARG A 67 -3.93 13.45 -12.29
C ARG A 67 -2.94 13.38 -13.46
N THR A 68 -3.26 14.06 -14.57
CA THR A 68 -2.44 14.06 -15.79
C THR A 68 -1.40 15.18 -15.83
N SER A 69 -1.35 16.07 -14.86
CA SER A 69 -0.36 17.13 -14.78
C SER A 69 1.06 16.56 -14.64
N LYS A 70 2.06 17.29 -15.11
CA LYS A 70 3.45 16.92 -14.89
C LYS A 70 3.85 17.23 -13.45
N VAL A 71 4.37 16.24 -12.75
CA VAL A 71 4.75 16.38 -11.34
C VAL A 71 5.79 17.48 -11.15
N GLN A 72 6.71 17.67 -12.10
CA GLN A 72 7.72 18.73 -12.06
C GLN A 72 7.11 20.15 -12.05
N GLU A 73 6.03 20.36 -12.80
CA GLU A 73 5.30 21.64 -12.84
C GLU A 73 4.52 21.85 -11.55
N PHE A 74 3.83 20.79 -11.09
CA PHE A 74 3.11 20.79 -9.82
C PHE A 74 4.04 21.17 -8.64
N VAL A 75 5.20 20.52 -8.54
CA VAL A 75 6.16 20.75 -7.45
C VAL A 75 6.73 22.18 -7.46
N LYS A 76 6.90 22.79 -8.64
CA LYS A 76 7.37 24.19 -8.73
C LYS A 76 6.45 25.19 -8.01
N ASP A 77 5.16 24.92 -8.03
CA ASP A 77 4.14 25.74 -7.37
C ASP A 77 3.89 25.36 -5.91
N THR A 78 4.45 24.26 -5.46
CA THR A 78 4.32 23.82 -4.07
C THR A 78 5.19 24.69 -3.17
N ASN A 79 4.56 25.46 -2.30
CA ASN A 79 5.22 26.41 -1.40
C ASN A 79 5.27 25.93 0.05
N HIS A 80 4.33 25.07 0.44
CA HIS A 80 4.14 24.59 1.79
C HIS A 80 4.05 23.06 1.82
N ALA A 81 4.63 22.46 2.84
CA ALA A 81 4.35 21.09 3.21
C ALA A 81 2.90 20.96 3.72
N LEU A 82 2.52 19.78 4.20
CA LEU A 82 1.27 19.61 4.94
C LEU A 82 1.20 20.62 6.09
N ASN A 83 0.08 21.29 6.24
CA ASN A 83 -0.14 22.31 7.24
C ASN A 83 -1.49 22.12 7.94
N CYS A 84 -1.83 23.01 8.87
CA CYS A 84 -3.05 22.93 9.67
C CYS A 84 -4.32 22.79 8.81
N PHE A 85 -4.35 23.43 7.65
CA PHE A 85 -5.52 23.45 6.75
C PHE A 85 -5.79 22.11 6.06
N PHE A 86 -4.87 21.18 6.14
CA PHE A 86 -5.13 19.83 5.65
C PHE A 86 -6.15 19.08 6.53
N CYS A 87 -6.06 19.27 7.86
CA CYS A 87 -6.91 18.60 8.83
C CYS A 87 -8.02 19.51 9.40
N HIS A 88 -7.80 20.83 9.45
CA HIS A 88 -8.69 21.78 10.07
C HIS A 88 -9.27 22.78 9.07
N ASP A 89 -10.53 23.14 9.28
CA ASP A 89 -11.11 24.29 8.59
C ASP A 89 -10.42 25.58 9.06
N PRO A 90 -9.95 26.45 8.16
CA PRO A 90 -9.20 27.64 8.55
C PRO A 90 -10.05 28.68 9.31
N HIS A 91 -11.37 28.62 9.22
CA HIS A 91 -12.26 29.60 9.82
C HIS A 91 -12.88 29.13 11.13
N SER A 92 -13.06 27.81 11.31
CA SER A 92 -13.75 27.24 12.47
C SER A 92 -12.88 26.30 13.30
N ALA A 93 -11.66 25.98 12.83
CA ALA A 93 -10.79 24.94 13.37
C ALA A 93 -11.45 23.53 13.42
N GLN A 94 -12.63 23.38 12.82
CA GLN A 94 -13.34 22.10 12.74
C GLN A 94 -12.53 21.09 11.92
N PRO A 95 -12.40 19.83 12.38
CA PRO A 95 -11.78 18.78 11.58
C PRO A 95 -12.55 18.53 10.29
N ARG A 96 -11.82 18.37 9.20
CA ARG A 96 -12.39 18.12 7.87
C ARG A 96 -11.54 17.11 7.09
N VAL A 97 -12.17 16.44 6.16
CA VAL A 97 -11.50 15.56 5.19
C VAL A 97 -11.48 16.29 3.84
N ILE A 98 -10.29 16.45 3.28
CA ILE A 98 -10.09 17.11 1.98
C ILE A 98 -9.51 16.16 0.94
N ARG A 99 -9.02 14.98 1.36
CA ARG A 99 -8.50 13.97 0.46
C ARG A 99 -9.65 13.32 -0.30
N ASP A 100 -9.74 13.62 -1.56
CA ASP A 100 -10.86 13.26 -2.45
C ASP A 100 -11.07 11.74 -2.59
N GLY A 101 -9.99 10.95 -2.68
CA GLY A 101 -10.09 9.49 -2.69
C GLY A 101 -10.71 8.93 -1.40
N LEU A 102 -10.39 9.53 -0.23
CA LEU A 102 -11.03 9.14 1.03
C LEU A 102 -12.50 9.58 1.06
N ILE A 103 -12.81 10.81 0.64
CA ILE A 103 -14.21 11.26 0.55
C ILE A 103 -15.03 10.30 -0.33
N GLN A 104 -14.49 9.90 -1.48
CA GLN A 104 -15.14 8.93 -2.36
C GLN A 104 -15.35 7.59 -1.65
N ALA A 105 -14.35 7.09 -0.92
CA ALA A 105 -14.47 5.83 -0.19
C ALA A 105 -15.55 5.89 0.92
N LEU A 106 -15.64 7.02 1.63
CA LEU A 106 -16.61 7.22 2.72
C LEU A 106 -18.05 7.47 2.24
N THR A 107 -18.22 7.85 0.98
CA THR A 107 -19.53 8.23 0.42
C THR A 107 -19.99 7.36 -0.74
N ARG A 108 -19.25 6.30 -1.05
CA ARG A 108 -19.63 5.43 -2.19
C ARG A 108 -20.94 4.68 -1.93
N PRO A 109 -21.77 4.53 -2.99
CA PRO A 109 -23.11 3.95 -2.86
C PRO A 109 -23.12 2.51 -2.34
N GLU A 110 -22.08 1.73 -2.62
CA GLU A 110 -21.95 0.33 -2.26
C GLU A 110 -21.85 0.11 -0.74
N LYS A 111 -21.49 1.14 0.02
CA LYS A 111 -21.34 1.11 1.48
C LYS A 111 -20.51 -0.07 1.99
N ASP A 112 -19.44 -0.40 1.27
CA ASP A 112 -18.66 -1.63 1.40
C ASP A 112 -17.31 -1.46 2.12
N THR A 113 -17.00 -0.23 2.54
CA THR A 113 -15.73 0.11 3.21
C THR A 113 -15.75 -0.20 4.71
N LEU A 114 -14.58 -0.21 5.33
CA LEU A 114 -14.44 -0.36 6.78
C LEU A 114 -15.23 0.69 7.57
N TRP A 115 -15.30 1.92 7.07
CA TRP A 115 -16.12 2.98 7.63
C TRP A 115 -17.60 2.57 7.70
N HIS A 116 -18.16 2.09 6.62
CA HIS A 116 -19.58 1.69 6.57
C HIS A 116 -19.89 0.48 7.45
N LYS A 117 -18.89 -0.35 7.73
CA LYS A 117 -19.00 -1.55 8.60
C LYS A 117 -18.80 -1.22 10.08
N ASP A 118 -18.27 -0.04 10.42
CA ASP A 118 -18.06 0.36 11.82
C ASP A 118 -19.33 0.97 12.41
N ALA A 119 -19.93 0.29 13.37
CA ALA A 119 -21.14 0.78 14.07
C ALA A 119 -20.90 2.11 14.82
N ARG A 120 -19.65 2.52 15.01
CA ARG A 120 -19.27 3.79 15.65
C ARG A 120 -19.04 4.90 14.64
N ALA A 121 -19.14 4.62 13.34
CA ALA A 121 -18.99 5.62 12.30
C ALA A 121 -19.96 6.79 12.54
N GLY A 122 -19.43 8.01 12.50
CA GLY A 122 -20.22 9.23 12.61
C GLY A 122 -20.97 9.53 11.31
N LYS A 123 -21.63 10.66 11.28
CA LYS A 123 -22.22 11.18 10.03
C LYS A 123 -21.19 12.03 9.30
N ILE A 124 -21.21 11.93 8.00
CA ILE A 124 -20.37 12.72 7.12
C ILE A 124 -21.24 13.64 6.27
N GLU A 125 -20.92 14.93 6.25
CA GLU A 125 -21.51 15.92 5.36
C GLU A 125 -20.49 16.32 4.31
N VAL A 126 -20.86 16.22 3.03
CA VAL A 126 -20.00 16.60 1.92
C VAL A 126 -20.49 17.89 1.29
N LYS A 127 -19.62 18.89 1.24
CA LYS A 127 -19.86 20.18 0.59
C LYS A 127 -19.07 20.26 -0.71
N ASP A 128 -19.73 20.69 -1.76
CA ASP A 128 -19.05 21.08 -2.99
C ASP A 128 -18.75 22.58 -2.95
N LEU A 129 -17.48 22.92 -2.94
CA LEU A 129 -17.08 24.34 -2.86
C LEU A 129 -17.25 25.09 -4.18
N GLY A 130 -17.20 24.44 -5.35
CA GLY A 130 -17.56 24.93 -6.68
C GLY A 130 -17.09 26.35 -7.11
N VAL A 131 -16.29 27.00 -6.29
CA VAL A 131 -16.00 28.45 -6.38
C VAL A 131 -15.13 28.86 -7.58
N ARG A 132 -14.54 27.89 -8.27
CA ARG A 132 -13.67 28.15 -9.45
C ARG A 132 -14.23 27.53 -10.73
N GLY A 133 -15.51 27.18 -10.75
CA GLY A 133 -16.18 26.61 -11.92
C GLY A 133 -15.99 25.11 -12.13
N PHE A 134 -15.36 24.41 -11.16
CA PHE A 134 -15.24 22.95 -11.16
C PHE A 134 -15.57 22.37 -9.79
N THR A 135 -15.99 21.10 -9.75
CA THR A 135 -16.33 20.40 -8.51
C THR A 135 -15.12 20.27 -7.61
N ARG A 136 -15.29 20.70 -6.36
CA ARG A 136 -14.30 20.55 -5.29
C ARG A 136 -15.00 20.14 -3.99
N LYS A 137 -14.81 18.91 -3.55
CA LYS A 137 -15.50 18.39 -2.37
C LYS A 137 -14.63 18.51 -1.12
N ILE A 138 -15.29 18.86 -0.02
CA ILE A 138 -14.75 18.80 1.34
C ILE A 138 -15.78 18.07 2.20
N ALA A 139 -15.33 17.18 3.07
CA ALA A 139 -16.21 16.49 4.00
C ALA A 139 -15.94 16.96 5.44
N THR A 140 -17.02 17.17 6.17
CA THR A 140 -17.00 17.44 7.60
C THR A 140 -17.65 16.28 8.34
N LEU A 141 -17.21 16.04 9.57
CA LEU A 141 -17.68 14.97 10.42
C LEU A 141 -18.51 15.59 11.55
N ASP A 142 -19.62 14.96 11.93
CA ASP A 142 -20.46 15.38 13.07
C ASP A 142 -19.74 15.18 14.41
N ARG A 143 -18.74 14.33 14.45
CA ARG A 143 -17.82 14.14 15.55
C ARG A 143 -16.38 14.02 15.07
N TYR A 144 -15.47 14.37 15.95
CA TYR A 144 -14.05 14.23 15.69
C TYR A 144 -13.68 12.74 15.53
N ASP A 145 -12.94 12.41 14.49
CA ASP A 145 -12.41 11.07 14.23
C ASP A 145 -10.98 11.18 13.70
N MET A 146 -10.02 10.93 14.57
CA MET A 146 -8.60 11.01 14.21
C MET A 146 -8.13 9.88 13.33
N ASN A 147 -8.81 8.74 13.35
CA ASN A 147 -8.44 7.65 12.43
C ASN A 147 -8.66 8.09 10.98
N LEU A 148 -9.77 8.79 10.70
CA LEU A 148 -10.03 9.35 9.37
C LEU A 148 -9.10 10.53 9.03
N GLN A 149 -8.69 11.34 10.00
CA GLN A 149 -7.73 12.42 9.74
C GLN A 149 -6.39 11.84 9.28
N CYS A 150 -5.89 10.82 9.96
CA CYS A 150 -4.69 10.09 9.56
C CYS A 150 -4.91 9.30 8.26
N GLY A 151 -6.12 8.77 8.07
CA GLY A 151 -6.57 8.03 6.89
C GLY A 151 -6.62 8.86 5.60
N GLN A 152 -6.41 10.17 5.65
CA GLN A 152 -6.22 10.96 4.43
C GLN A 152 -4.93 10.59 3.69
N CYS A 153 -3.94 10.03 4.41
CA CYS A 153 -2.64 9.64 3.86
C CYS A 153 -2.22 8.21 4.24
N HIS A 154 -2.57 7.74 5.45
CA HIS A 154 -2.14 6.45 5.99
C HIS A 154 -3.17 5.34 5.70
N VAL A 155 -3.45 5.14 4.42
CA VAL A 155 -4.39 4.13 3.89
C VAL A 155 -3.81 3.44 2.67
N GLU A 156 -4.40 2.32 2.29
CA GLU A 156 -4.20 1.75 0.97
C GLU A 156 -4.87 2.64 -0.09
N TYR A 157 -4.12 2.94 -1.14
CA TYR A 157 -4.65 3.68 -2.29
C TYR A 157 -3.90 3.36 -3.57
N ASN A 158 -4.62 3.38 -4.69
CA ASN A 158 -3.97 3.36 -5.98
C ASN A 158 -3.70 4.78 -6.48
N CYS A 159 -2.46 5.05 -6.88
CA CYS A 159 -2.04 6.31 -7.46
C CYS A 159 -1.22 6.14 -8.76
N ASN A 160 -1.08 4.91 -9.26
CA ASN A 160 -0.24 4.60 -10.41
C ASN A 160 -1.07 4.26 -11.65
N PRO A 161 -0.51 4.44 -12.85
CA PRO A 161 -0.97 3.75 -14.04
C PRO A 161 -0.93 2.23 -13.83
N GLY A 162 -1.70 1.50 -14.62
CA GLY A 162 -1.75 0.05 -14.48
C GLY A 162 -2.19 -0.64 -15.77
N THR A 163 -2.74 -1.85 -15.61
CA THR A 163 -3.27 -2.66 -16.70
C THR A 163 -4.64 -3.19 -16.31
N ASP A 164 -5.59 -3.12 -17.24
CA ASP A 164 -6.86 -3.80 -17.09
C ASP A 164 -6.66 -5.32 -17.30
N PRO A 165 -6.89 -6.17 -16.28
CA PRO A 165 -6.64 -7.61 -16.39
C PRO A 165 -7.56 -8.31 -17.38
N THR A 166 -8.75 -7.75 -17.68
CA THR A 166 -9.72 -8.36 -18.58
C THR A 166 -9.37 -8.11 -20.06
N THR A 167 -8.93 -6.90 -20.36
CA THR A 167 -8.65 -6.49 -21.75
C THR A 167 -7.15 -6.47 -22.07
N GLY A 168 -6.29 -6.53 -21.08
CA GLY A 168 -4.84 -6.34 -21.23
C GLY A 168 -4.43 -4.90 -21.60
N LYS A 169 -5.37 -3.96 -21.65
CA LYS A 169 -5.10 -2.57 -22.04
C LYS A 169 -4.48 -1.77 -20.90
N PRO A 170 -3.57 -0.82 -21.22
CA PRO A 170 -3.01 0.07 -20.21
C PRO A 170 -4.10 0.99 -19.64
N ILE A 171 -4.00 1.23 -18.33
CA ILE A 171 -4.77 2.23 -17.59
C ILE A 171 -3.84 3.41 -17.34
N GLY A 172 -4.13 4.55 -17.97
CA GLY A 172 -3.34 5.77 -17.83
C GLY A 172 -3.82 6.66 -16.69
N MET A 173 -3.08 7.73 -16.40
CA MET A 173 -3.39 8.68 -15.32
C MET A 173 -4.69 9.48 -15.50
N SER A 174 -5.31 9.46 -16.67
CA SER A 174 -6.65 10.04 -16.88
C SER A 174 -7.78 9.20 -16.30
N ASP A 175 -7.53 7.94 -15.99
CA ASP A 175 -8.52 7.02 -15.43
C ASP A 175 -8.67 7.24 -13.91
N ALA A 176 -9.91 7.33 -13.41
CA ALA A 176 -10.21 7.56 -12.01
C ALA A 176 -9.66 6.46 -11.08
N ARG A 177 -9.45 5.25 -11.59
CA ARG A 177 -8.80 4.15 -10.85
C ARG A 177 -7.40 4.49 -10.35
N THR A 178 -6.76 5.51 -10.90
CA THR A 178 -5.43 6.00 -10.47
C THR A 178 -5.47 7.00 -9.31
N ASN A 179 -6.64 7.24 -8.73
CA ASN A 179 -6.82 7.97 -7.47
C ASN A 179 -7.96 7.31 -6.68
N HIS A 180 -7.73 6.07 -6.26
CA HIS A 180 -8.77 5.22 -5.68
C HIS A 180 -8.35 4.67 -4.33
N PHE A 181 -9.24 4.77 -3.34
CA PHE A 181 -9.06 4.25 -1.98
C PHE A 181 -9.99 3.05 -1.77
N PRO A 182 -9.47 1.83 -1.67
CA PRO A 182 -10.28 0.65 -1.35
C PRO A 182 -10.94 0.73 0.02
N PHE A 183 -10.17 1.09 1.03
CA PHE A 183 -10.54 1.17 2.43
C PHE A 183 -11.15 -0.14 2.95
N LYS A 184 -10.40 -1.23 2.76
CA LYS A 184 -10.79 -2.62 3.02
C LYS A 184 -9.68 -3.37 3.76
N LYS A 185 -10.02 -4.55 4.28
CA LYS A 185 -9.04 -5.49 4.87
C LYS A 185 -8.26 -6.26 3.80
N VAL A 186 -7.10 -6.79 4.21
CA VAL A 186 -6.21 -7.58 3.35
C VAL A 186 -6.92 -8.77 2.67
N ASP A 187 -7.83 -9.45 3.35
CA ASP A 187 -8.57 -10.58 2.80
C ASP A 187 -9.59 -10.17 1.71
N GLU A 188 -9.97 -8.90 1.66
CA GLU A 188 -10.93 -8.36 0.68
C GLU A 188 -10.25 -7.65 -0.49
N ILE A 189 -8.96 -7.27 -0.33
CA ILE A 189 -8.28 -6.36 -1.27
C ILE A 189 -8.07 -6.99 -2.65
N GLY A 190 -7.70 -8.26 -2.69
CA GLY A 190 -7.49 -8.98 -3.95
C GLY A 190 -8.74 -9.02 -4.81
N LYS A 191 -9.88 -9.38 -4.20
CA LYS A 191 -11.18 -9.36 -4.89
C LYS A 191 -11.55 -7.94 -5.32
N HIS A 192 -11.31 -6.94 -4.48
CA HIS A 192 -11.63 -5.55 -4.78
C HIS A 192 -10.91 -5.07 -6.04
N TYR A 193 -9.60 -5.30 -6.18
CA TYR A 193 -8.84 -4.91 -7.36
C TYR A 193 -9.20 -5.74 -8.59
N THR A 194 -9.59 -7.01 -8.42
CA THR A 194 -10.13 -7.83 -9.50
C THR A 194 -11.46 -7.25 -10.02
N ASP A 195 -12.38 -6.90 -9.13
CA ASP A 195 -13.67 -6.29 -9.49
C ASP A 195 -13.49 -4.91 -10.12
N LEU A 196 -12.51 -4.13 -9.63
CA LEU A 196 -12.12 -2.83 -10.19
C LEU A 196 -11.44 -2.97 -11.57
N LYS A 197 -11.06 -4.18 -11.97
CA LYS A 197 -10.31 -4.47 -13.20
C LYS A 197 -9.00 -3.67 -13.26
N PHE A 198 -8.21 -3.78 -12.20
CA PHE A 198 -6.95 -3.07 -12.07
C PHE A 198 -5.82 -3.98 -11.59
N GLY A 199 -4.67 -3.91 -12.24
CA GLY A 199 -3.40 -4.47 -11.78
C GLY A 199 -2.28 -3.48 -12.04
N ASP A 200 -1.37 -3.35 -11.09
CA ASP A 200 -0.28 -2.36 -11.14
C ASP A 200 0.81 -2.73 -12.14
N PHE A 201 1.32 -3.94 -12.03
CA PHE A 201 2.49 -4.35 -12.80
C PHE A 201 2.52 -5.86 -13.09
N ARG A 202 3.27 -6.22 -14.12
CA ARG A 202 3.57 -7.62 -14.41
C ARG A 202 4.90 -8.01 -13.79
N HIS A 203 4.88 -9.10 -13.02
CA HIS A 203 6.09 -9.65 -12.43
C HIS A 203 7.06 -10.15 -13.51
N GLY A 204 8.34 -9.74 -13.43
CA GLY A 204 9.32 -9.97 -14.49
C GLY A 204 9.57 -11.43 -14.84
N ILE A 205 9.49 -12.35 -13.86
CA ILE A 205 9.73 -13.79 -14.03
C ILE A 205 8.45 -14.52 -14.34
N THR A 206 7.45 -14.44 -13.46
CA THR A 206 6.23 -15.22 -13.58
C THR A 206 5.24 -14.66 -14.61
N GLY A 207 5.33 -13.36 -14.91
CA GLY A 207 4.35 -12.65 -15.75
C GLY A 207 3.00 -12.45 -15.10
N ALA A 208 2.84 -12.81 -13.82
CA ALA A 208 1.61 -12.53 -13.07
C ALA A 208 1.35 -11.02 -13.02
N LEU A 209 0.10 -10.62 -13.25
CA LEU A 209 -0.31 -9.24 -13.06
C LEU A 209 -0.59 -9.05 -11.57
N LEU A 210 0.26 -8.27 -10.94
CA LEU A 210 0.26 -8.06 -9.50
C LEU A 210 -0.22 -6.65 -9.16
N TRP A 211 -0.48 -6.46 -7.89
CA TRP A 211 -0.88 -5.23 -7.28
C TRP A 211 0.19 -4.81 -6.25
N LYS A 212 0.39 -3.52 -6.08
CA LYS A 212 1.33 -2.94 -5.14
C LYS A 212 0.59 -2.24 -4.01
N ALA A 213 0.85 -2.63 -2.77
CA ALA A 213 0.35 -1.93 -1.60
C ALA A 213 1.08 -0.61 -1.36
N GLN A 214 0.37 0.36 -0.79
CA GLN A 214 0.97 1.62 -0.35
C GLN A 214 1.28 1.58 1.15
N HIS A 215 0.38 2.03 2.01
CA HIS A 215 0.58 1.97 3.48
C HIS A 215 -0.77 1.86 4.21
N PRO A 216 -1.34 0.66 4.27
CA PRO A 216 -2.68 0.39 4.80
C PRO A 216 -2.74 0.43 6.34
N ASP A 217 -2.23 1.51 6.95
CA ASP A 217 -2.06 1.58 8.39
C ASP A 217 -3.41 1.72 9.11
N VAL A 218 -4.33 2.54 8.56
CA VAL A 218 -5.66 2.74 9.15
C VAL A 218 -6.51 1.49 8.97
N GLU A 219 -6.47 0.85 7.81
CA GLU A 219 -7.17 -0.43 7.57
C GLU A 219 -6.71 -1.50 8.55
N ASN A 220 -5.42 -1.60 8.82
CA ASN A 220 -4.88 -2.54 9.80
C ASN A 220 -5.35 -2.19 11.21
N TYR A 221 -5.44 -0.90 11.55
CA TYR A 221 -5.87 -0.45 12.85
C TYR A 221 -7.35 -0.74 13.13
N TYR A 222 -8.22 -0.68 12.11
CA TYR A 222 -9.63 -1.02 12.25
C TYR A 222 -9.80 -2.48 12.73
N GLY A 223 -10.61 -2.66 13.77
CA GLY A 223 -10.84 -3.97 14.40
C GLY A 223 -9.76 -4.40 15.40
N SER A 224 -8.70 -3.61 15.59
CA SER A 224 -7.68 -3.87 16.63
C SER A 224 -8.27 -3.76 18.05
N LYS A 225 -7.55 -4.32 19.03
CA LYS A 225 -7.95 -4.22 20.44
C LYS A 225 -8.03 -2.77 20.92
N HIS A 226 -7.05 -1.95 20.52
CA HIS A 226 -7.00 -0.54 20.86
C HIS A 226 -8.18 0.25 20.23
N GLN A 227 -8.45 0.03 18.93
CA GLN A 227 -9.57 0.67 18.27
C GLN A 227 -10.92 0.29 18.91
N LYS A 228 -11.11 -0.99 19.26
CA LYS A 228 -12.32 -1.45 19.98
C LYS A 228 -12.46 -0.84 21.37
N ALA A 229 -11.35 -0.53 22.02
CA ALA A 229 -11.31 0.20 23.31
C ALA A 229 -11.51 1.72 23.16
N GLY A 230 -11.73 2.24 21.95
CA GLY A 230 -11.93 3.66 21.69
C GLY A 230 -10.63 4.48 21.62
N VAL A 231 -9.48 3.84 21.55
CA VAL A 231 -8.20 4.52 21.35
C VAL A 231 -8.09 4.92 19.88
N GLU A 232 -7.69 6.13 19.60
CA GLU A 232 -7.49 6.68 18.27
C GLU A 232 -5.99 6.87 17.94
N CYS A 233 -5.67 7.07 16.67
CA CYS A 233 -4.28 7.33 16.22
C CYS A 233 -3.63 8.46 17.05
N SER A 234 -4.36 9.54 17.32
CA SER A 234 -3.88 10.67 18.12
C SER A 234 -3.54 10.31 19.55
N SER A 235 -4.22 9.32 20.14
CA SER A 235 -3.98 8.91 21.52
C SER A 235 -2.54 8.42 21.74
N CYS A 236 -1.92 7.87 20.69
CA CYS A 236 -0.56 7.35 20.72
C CYS A 236 0.44 8.28 20.01
N HIS A 237 0.05 8.87 18.86
CA HIS A 237 0.96 9.65 18.00
C HIS A 237 0.90 11.16 18.21
N MET A 238 -0.08 11.65 18.97
CA MET A 238 -0.26 13.07 19.31
C MET A 238 -0.52 13.23 20.82
N PRO A 239 0.45 12.87 21.69
CA PRO A 239 0.26 12.85 23.13
C PRO A 239 -0.09 14.23 23.69
N LYS A 240 -0.78 14.24 24.83
CA LYS A 240 -0.95 15.44 25.64
C LYS A 240 0.33 15.70 26.42
N VAL A 241 1.03 16.77 26.08
CA VAL A 241 2.29 17.15 26.72
C VAL A 241 2.15 18.46 27.46
N LYS A 242 2.99 18.65 28.47
CA LYS A 242 3.01 19.87 29.29
C LYS A 242 4.07 20.82 28.77
N ASP A 243 3.68 22.03 28.41
CA ASP A 243 4.61 23.10 28.05
C ASP A 243 5.48 23.47 29.26
N LYS A 244 6.79 23.44 29.08
CA LYS A 244 7.75 23.67 30.16
C LYS A 244 7.76 25.10 30.69
N LYS A 245 7.38 26.09 29.87
CA LYS A 245 7.40 27.51 30.25
C LYS A 245 6.09 27.93 30.90
N THR A 246 4.96 27.52 30.33
CA THR A 246 3.64 27.97 30.77
C THR A 246 2.96 27.00 31.72
N GLY A 247 3.44 25.75 31.81
CA GLY A 247 2.79 24.69 32.57
C GLY A 247 1.49 24.19 31.96
N LYS A 248 1.01 24.74 30.85
CA LYS A 248 -0.22 24.34 30.18
C LYS A 248 -0.07 23.03 29.44
N THR A 249 -1.10 22.20 29.46
CA THR A 249 -1.18 20.96 28.68
C THR A 249 -1.75 21.24 27.31
N PHE A 250 -1.14 20.67 26.26
CA PHE A 250 -1.61 20.75 24.88
C PHE A 250 -1.38 19.44 24.14
N THR A 251 -2.09 19.22 23.05
CA THR A 251 -1.90 18.08 22.16
C THR A 251 -0.70 18.35 21.25
N SER A 252 0.33 17.50 21.32
CA SER A 252 1.49 17.59 20.45
C SER A 252 1.09 17.24 19.01
N HIS A 253 1.43 18.11 18.06
CA HIS A 253 1.25 17.86 16.62
C HIS A 253 2.50 17.28 15.94
N TRP A 254 3.45 16.81 16.70
CA TRP A 254 4.68 16.25 16.12
C TRP A 254 4.48 14.91 15.43
N GLN A 255 3.39 14.19 15.70
CA GLN A 255 3.01 12.94 15.03
C GLN A 255 4.16 11.92 14.98
N THR A 256 4.81 11.72 16.11
CA THR A 256 5.99 10.88 16.24
C THR A 256 5.67 9.49 16.81
N SER A 257 6.68 8.63 16.88
CA SER A 257 6.54 7.33 17.55
C SER A 257 6.17 7.48 19.02
N PRO A 258 5.17 6.72 19.52
CA PRO A 258 4.81 6.73 20.94
C PRO A 258 5.95 6.29 21.87
N LYS A 259 7.01 5.66 21.37
CA LYS A 259 8.22 5.32 22.14
C LYS A 259 8.90 6.55 22.75
N HIS A 260 8.68 7.75 22.19
CA HIS A 260 9.20 9.00 22.75
C HIS A 260 8.36 9.54 23.90
N TYR A 261 7.15 9.01 24.10
CA TYR A 261 6.15 9.53 25.04
C TYR A 261 5.40 8.41 25.75
N ILE A 262 6.11 7.37 26.18
CA ILE A 262 5.53 6.17 26.82
C ILE A 262 4.63 6.55 28.02
N LYS A 263 5.07 7.51 28.86
CA LYS A 263 4.30 7.96 30.02
C LYS A 263 2.98 8.61 29.64
N GLU A 264 3.01 9.46 28.62
CA GLU A 264 1.88 10.25 28.16
C GLU A 264 0.95 9.46 27.22
N THR A 265 1.37 8.28 26.79
CA THR A 265 0.62 7.40 25.87
C THR A 265 0.27 6.07 26.52
N CYS A 266 1.20 5.12 26.53
CA CYS A 266 0.94 3.74 26.99
C CYS A 266 0.52 3.69 28.47
N LEU A 267 1.25 4.37 29.36
CA LEU A 267 1.05 4.26 30.81
C LEU A 267 -0.17 4.99 31.33
N THR A 268 -0.86 5.78 30.50
CA THR A 268 -2.15 6.37 30.86
C THR A 268 -3.26 5.32 30.98
N CYS A 269 -3.14 4.19 30.32
CA CYS A 269 -4.07 3.06 30.36
C CYS A 269 -3.41 1.80 30.97
N HIS A 270 -2.14 1.57 30.70
CA HIS A 270 -1.33 0.44 31.22
C HIS A 270 -0.53 0.89 32.47
N SER A 271 -1.25 1.34 33.49
CA SER A 271 -0.65 1.94 34.70
C SER A 271 0.16 0.97 35.57
N ASP A 272 -0.01 -0.33 35.34
CA ASP A 272 0.73 -1.42 35.97
C ASP A 272 2.07 -1.73 35.29
N TRP A 273 2.35 -1.09 34.14
CA TRP A 273 3.60 -1.30 33.39
C TRP A 273 4.66 -0.25 33.77
N THR A 274 5.90 -0.63 33.60
CA THR A 274 7.03 0.31 33.55
C THR A 274 7.25 0.78 32.09
N GLU A 275 7.98 1.88 31.91
CA GLU A 275 8.41 2.34 30.59
C GLU A 275 9.20 1.27 29.84
N GLN A 276 10.11 0.55 30.54
CA GLN A 276 10.88 -0.53 29.96
C GLN A 276 10.00 -1.68 29.47
N GLN A 277 8.98 -2.06 30.24
CA GLN A 277 8.02 -3.09 29.82
C GLN A 277 7.25 -2.68 28.56
N ALA A 278 6.77 -1.44 28.49
CA ALA A 278 6.08 -0.95 27.30
C ALA A 278 6.99 -0.98 26.06
N VAL A 279 8.22 -0.50 26.18
CA VAL A 279 9.21 -0.55 25.08
C VAL A 279 9.52 -1.98 24.69
N TYR A 280 9.71 -2.89 25.67
CA TYR A 280 9.96 -4.30 25.40
C TYR A 280 8.82 -4.96 24.62
N VAL A 281 7.57 -4.68 24.96
CA VAL A 281 6.39 -5.19 24.21
C VAL A 281 6.41 -4.70 22.77
N ILE A 282 6.64 -3.40 22.54
CA ILE A 282 6.70 -2.83 21.19
C ILE A 282 7.81 -3.51 20.37
N ASP A 283 9.01 -3.63 20.95
CA ASP A 283 10.17 -4.19 20.24
C ASP A 283 10.03 -5.69 19.98
N SER A 284 9.41 -6.42 20.91
CA SER A 284 9.13 -7.85 20.75
C SER A 284 8.12 -8.10 19.61
N LEU A 285 7.05 -7.28 19.53
CA LEU A 285 6.09 -7.36 18.44
C LEU A 285 6.74 -7.04 17.10
N ASN A 286 7.56 -6.00 17.03
CA ASN A 286 8.30 -5.62 15.82
C ASN A 286 9.24 -6.74 15.36
N SER A 287 10.04 -7.31 16.27
CA SER A 287 10.97 -8.40 15.97
C SER A 287 10.24 -9.64 15.44
N ARG A 288 9.13 -10.01 16.10
CA ARG A 288 8.30 -11.14 15.65
C ARG A 288 7.73 -10.90 14.26
N HIS A 289 7.21 -9.72 14.01
CA HIS A 289 6.65 -9.35 12.71
C HIS A 289 7.71 -9.41 11.61
N GLN A 290 8.88 -8.82 11.82
CA GLN A 290 9.99 -8.87 10.88
C GLN A 290 10.45 -10.30 10.60
N GLY A 291 10.56 -11.14 11.65
CA GLY A 291 10.89 -12.56 11.47
C GLY A 291 9.87 -13.29 10.60
N LYS A 292 8.58 -13.00 10.77
CA LYS A 292 7.52 -13.60 9.94
C LYS A 292 7.55 -13.11 8.49
N LEU A 293 7.79 -11.82 8.26
CA LEU A 293 7.97 -11.28 6.91
C LEU A 293 9.13 -11.96 6.18
N ARG A 294 10.29 -12.15 6.84
CA ARG A 294 11.43 -12.87 6.26
C ARG A 294 11.10 -14.31 5.87
N GLN A 295 10.27 -15.01 6.67
CA GLN A 295 9.80 -16.34 6.31
C GLN A 295 8.92 -16.32 5.04
N ALA A 296 8.03 -15.33 4.93
CA ALA A 296 7.17 -15.17 3.75
C ALA A 296 8.00 -14.79 2.51
N GLU A 297 8.94 -13.87 2.63
CA GLU A 297 9.88 -13.49 1.56
C GLU A 297 10.63 -14.71 1.03
N TYR A 298 11.18 -15.52 1.92
CA TYR A 298 11.90 -16.73 1.55
C TYR A 298 11.00 -17.74 0.82
N ALA A 299 9.78 -17.97 1.34
CA ALA A 299 8.83 -18.89 0.71
C ALA A 299 8.40 -18.40 -0.68
N LEU A 300 8.13 -17.09 -0.81
CA LEU A 300 7.73 -16.46 -2.07
C LEU A 300 8.87 -16.49 -3.11
N THR A 301 10.10 -16.19 -2.68
CA THR A 301 11.28 -16.27 -3.55
C THR A 301 11.46 -17.69 -4.11
N ARG A 302 11.40 -18.70 -3.26
CA ARG A 302 11.47 -20.09 -3.69
C ARG A 302 10.35 -20.48 -4.66
N PHE A 303 9.16 -19.94 -4.46
CA PHE A 303 8.05 -20.18 -5.38
C PHE A 303 8.34 -19.55 -6.77
N VAL A 304 8.86 -18.32 -6.80
CA VAL A 304 9.25 -17.65 -8.05
C VAL A 304 10.36 -18.41 -8.78
N ASP A 305 11.38 -18.89 -8.06
CA ASP A 305 12.47 -19.71 -8.62
C ASP A 305 11.92 -21.02 -9.23
N LYS A 306 10.99 -21.67 -8.52
CA LYS A 306 10.31 -22.89 -9.01
C LYS A 306 9.47 -22.61 -10.25
N PHE A 307 8.83 -21.45 -10.33
CA PHE A 307 8.07 -21.06 -11.50
C PHE A 307 8.99 -20.90 -12.72
N GLU A 308 10.14 -20.28 -12.55
CA GLU A 308 11.12 -20.13 -13.62
C GLU A 308 11.65 -21.49 -14.10
N GLU A 309 11.99 -22.39 -13.17
CA GLU A 309 12.42 -23.77 -13.47
C GLU A 309 11.33 -24.53 -14.27
N ALA A 310 10.08 -24.46 -13.83
CA ALA A 310 8.95 -25.12 -14.48
C ALA A 310 8.68 -24.58 -15.89
N LYS A 311 8.75 -23.26 -16.06
CA LYS A 311 8.61 -22.60 -17.36
C LYS A 311 9.72 -23.04 -18.32
N ASN A 312 10.97 -23.08 -17.86
CA ASN A 312 12.11 -23.48 -18.65
C ASN A 312 12.05 -24.98 -19.03
N LEU A 313 11.46 -25.81 -18.20
CA LEU A 313 11.23 -27.24 -18.48
C LEU A 313 10.07 -27.48 -19.46
N GLY A 314 9.29 -26.44 -19.81
CA GLY A 314 8.14 -26.54 -20.70
C GLY A 314 6.91 -27.17 -20.07
N VAL A 315 6.66 -26.85 -18.79
CA VAL A 315 5.36 -27.12 -18.14
C VAL A 315 4.26 -26.35 -18.88
N ASP A 316 3.09 -26.95 -19.01
CA ASP A 316 1.98 -26.39 -19.79
C ASP A 316 1.45 -25.06 -19.25
N ASP A 317 0.90 -24.24 -20.15
CA ASP A 317 0.41 -22.90 -19.82
C ASP A 317 -0.78 -22.91 -18.84
N ALA A 318 -1.60 -23.95 -18.81
CA ALA A 318 -2.72 -24.05 -17.89
C ALA A 318 -2.20 -24.16 -16.44
N THR A 319 -1.19 -24.99 -16.22
CA THR A 319 -0.51 -25.12 -14.93
C THR A 319 0.21 -23.83 -14.54
N LEU A 320 0.92 -23.19 -15.47
CA LEU A 320 1.61 -21.92 -15.21
C LEU A 320 0.62 -20.79 -14.91
N ASN A 321 -0.56 -20.74 -15.53
CA ASN A 321 -1.60 -19.76 -15.22
C ASN A 321 -2.17 -19.98 -13.81
N LYS A 322 -2.43 -21.22 -13.42
CA LYS A 322 -2.83 -21.52 -12.04
C LYS A 322 -1.75 -21.10 -11.03
N ALA A 323 -0.49 -21.33 -11.34
CA ALA A 323 0.61 -20.86 -10.50
C ALA A 323 0.67 -19.32 -10.41
N ARG A 324 0.32 -18.57 -11.47
CA ARG A 324 0.20 -17.09 -11.41
C ARG A 324 -0.91 -16.61 -10.49
N GLU A 325 -2.05 -17.31 -10.46
CA GLU A 325 -3.14 -17.00 -9.53
C GLU A 325 -2.72 -17.25 -8.07
N ILE A 326 -2.02 -18.35 -7.81
CA ILE A 326 -1.47 -18.64 -6.48
C ILE A 326 -0.41 -17.59 -6.11
N HIS A 327 0.43 -17.17 -7.05
CA HIS A 327 1.42 -16.11 -6.84
C HIS A 327 0.75 -14.79 -6.45
N TYR A 328 -0.33 -14.41 -7.12
CA TYR A 328 -1.10 -13.21 -6.78
C TYR A 328 -1.58 -13.24 -5.32
N ASN A 329 -2.14 -14.37 -4.88
CA ASN A 329 -2.61 -14.52 -3.50
C ASN A 329 -1.45 -14.51 -2.49
N ALA A 330 -0.35 -15.20 -2.78
CA ALA A 330 0.85 -15.18 -1.93
C ALA A 330 1.42 -13.77 -1.80
N HIS A 331 1.50 -13.04 -2.93
CA HIS A 331 2.02 -11.69 -3.01
C HIS A 331 1.19 -10.71 -2.18
N ILE A 332 -0.13 -10.72 -2.28
CA ILE A 332 -1.02 -9.83 -1.51
C ILE A 332 -0.74 -9.93 -0.01
N HIS A 333 -0.68 -11.15 0.52
CA HIS A 333 -0.48 -11.40 1.94
C HIS A 333 0.93 -11.08 2.45
N TRP A 334 1.91 -10.95 1.57
CA TRP A 334 3.24 -10.47 1.87
C TRP A 334 3.35 -8.96 1.69
N GLU A 335 2.94 -8.45 0.54
CA GLU A 335 3.07 -7.04 0.14
C GLU A 335 2.33 -6.10 1.10
N TRP A 336 1.10 -6.44 1.49
CA TRP A 336 0.29 -5.68 2.44
C TRP A 336 1.02 -5.39 3.74
N TRP A 337 1.64 -6.40 4.32
CA TRP A 337 2.32 -6.27 5.60
C TRP A 337 3.72 -5.70 5.49
N THR A 338 4.35 -5.84 4.35
CA THR A 338 5.62 -5.18 4.03
C THR A 338 5.43 -3.68 3.85
N ALA A 339 4.34 -3.27 3.23
CA ALA A 339 4.00 -1.86 2.98
C ALA A 339 3.50 -1.12 4.23
N SER A 340 2.98 -1.85 5.22
CA SER A 340 2.40 -1.25 6.44
C SER A 340 3.46 -0.73 7.39
N ASN A 341 3.37 0.53 7.82
CA ASN A 341 4.37 1.15 8.70
C ASN A 341 4.25 0.68 10.16
N GLY A 342 3.03 0.46 10.64
CA GLY A 342 2.75 0.11 12.03
C GLY A 342 2.18 -1.30 12.25
N ALA A 343 2.24 -2.17 11.24
CA ALA A 343 1.56 -3.48 11.21
C ALA A 343 1.82 -4.35 12.45
N ALA A 344 3.06 -4.38 12.89
CA ALA A 344 3.49 -5.17 14.05
C ALA A 344 2.71 -4.83 15.32
N PHE A 345 2.37 -3.56 15.52
CA PHE A 345 1.69 -3.07 16.71
C PHE A 345 0.20 -2.80 16.47
N HIS A 346 -0.17 -2.28 15.32
CA HIS A 346 -1.56 -1.95 15.00
C HIS A 346 -2.45 -3.19 14.92
N ALA A 347 -1.96 -4.29 14.33
CA ALA A 347 -2.70 -5.52 14.14
C ALA A 347 -1.84 -6.79 14.22
N PRO A 348 -1.19 -7.07 15.38
CA PRO A 348 -0.21 -8.16 15.49
C PRO A 348 -0.80 -9.54 15.18
N ASP A 349 -2.03 -9.81 15.62
CA ASP A 349 -2.68 -11.11 15.42
C ASP A 349 -3.11 -11.28 13.95
N GLU A 350 -3.67 -10.24 13.34
CA GLU A 350 -4.08 -10.24 11.93
C GLU A 350 -2.87 -10.38 11.01
N SER A 351 -1.78 -9.63 11.29
CA SER A 351 -0.56 -9.70 10.49
C SER A 351 0.04 -11.10 10.51
N ASN A 352 0.15 -11.73 11.70
CA ASN A 352 0.67 -13.07 11.82
C ASN A 352 -0.17 -14.11 11.04
N THR A 353 -1.49 -14.01 11.14
CA THR A 353 -2.42 -14.91 10.43
C THR A 353 -2.31 -14.72 8.91
N SER A 354 -2.32 -13.48 8.46
CA SER A 354 -2.26 -13.14 7.04
C SER A 354 -0.92 -13.51 6.40
N ILE A 355 0.20 -13.21 7.05
CA ILE A 355 1.53 -13.60 6.55
C ILE A 355 1.65 -15.12 6.44
N ASN A 356 1.09 -15.88 7.39
CA ASN A 356 1.06 -17.34 7.28
C ASN A 356 0.24 -17.83 6.08
N LYS A 357 -0.86 -17.14 5.68
CA LYS A 357 -1.57 -17.43 4.43
C LYS A 357 -0.66 -17.24 3.20
N GLY A 358 0.12 -16.15 3.16
CA GLY A 358 1.09 -15.92 2.09
C GLY A 358 2.14 -17.03 1.98
N ILE A 359 2.64 -17.51 3.12
CA ILE A 359 3.56 -18.67 3.17
C ILE A 359 2.87 -19.93 2.65
N ALA A 360 1.63 -20.20 3.08
CA ALA A 360 0.87 -21.38 2.66
C ALA A 360 0.60 -21.37 1.14
N TYR A 361 0.21 -20.22 0.56
CA TYR A 361 0.04 -20.08 -0.88
C TYR A 361 1.38 -20.32 -1.62
N SER A 362 2.49 -19.79 -1.11
CA SER A 362 3.81 -20.03 -1.72
C SER A 362 4.16 -21.52 -1.73
N GLN A 363 3.88 -22.24 -0.63
CA GLN A 363 4.10 -23.69 -0.53
C GLN A 363 3.18 -24.48 -1.46
N GLU A 364 1.90 -24.07 -1.58
CA GLU A 364 0.95 -24.65 -2.54
C GLU A 364 1.46 -24.51 -3.98
N GLY A 365 1.92 -23.32 -4.34
CA GLY A 365 2.49 -23.06 -5.66
C GLY A 365 3.75 -23.87 -5.96
N ILE A 366 4.65 -24.00 -4.99
CA ILE A 366 5.85 -24.87 -5.11
C ILE A 366 5.42 -26.32 -5.35
N LYS A 367 4.48 -26.84 -4.57
CA LYS A 367 3.99 -28.23 -4.72
C LYS A 367 3.36 -28.46 -6.10
N LEU A 368 2.50 -27.55 -6.55
CA LEU A 368 1.89 -27.62 -7.89
C LEU A 368 2.95 -27.74 -8.98
N LEU A 369 3.98 -26.90 -8.91
CA LEU A 369 5.05 -26.85 -9.93
C LEU A 369 5.97 -28.08 -9.84
N ASP A 370 6.31 -28.55 -8.64
CA ASP A 370 7.11 -29.76 -8.46
C ASP A 370 6.41 -30.99 -9.04
N GLU A 371 5.11 -31.15 -8.82
CA GLU A 371 4.29 -32.23 -9.38
C GLU A 371 4.25 -32.16 -10.94
N ALA A 372 4.04 -30.95 -11.47
CA ALA A 372 4.02 -30.74 -12.93
C ALA A 372 5.37 -31.00 -13.57
N MET A 373 6.47 -30.57 -12.95
CA MET A 373 7.81 -30.83 -13.43
C MET A 373 8.17 -32.31 -13.38
N ALA A 374 7.78 -33.02 -12.31
CA ALA A 374 7.99 -34.46 -12.21
C ALA A 374 7.26 -35.21 -13.34
N LYS A 375 6.01 -34.85 -13.61
CA LYS A 375 5.26 -35.39 -14.76
C LYS A 375 5.97 -35.11 -16.08
N ARG A 376 6.41 -33.88 -16.32
CA ARG A 376 7.08 -33.47 -17.57
C ARG A 376 8.40 -34.22 -17.78
N ARG A 377 9.20 -34.38 -16.72
CA ARG A 377 10.45 -35.20 -16.78
C ARG A 377 10.16 -36.67 -17.12
N GLY A 378 9.10 -37.24 -16.53
CA GLY A 378 8.67 -38.60 -16.87
C GLY A 378 8.24 -38.77 -18.33
N GLU A 379 7.61 -37.76 -18.93
CA GLU A 379 7.27 -37.73 -20.35
C GLU A 379 8.53 -37.71 -21.23
N PHE A 380 9.52 -36.88 -20.92
CA PHE A 380 10.80 -36.87 -21.61
C PHE A 380 11.53 -38.21 -21.55
N MET A 381 11.52 -38.88 -20.39
CA MET A 381 12.19 -40.18 -20.26
C MET A 381 11.52 -41.27 -21.12
N LYS A 382 10.18 -41.21 -21.25
CA LYS A 382 9.44 -42.16 -22.12
C LYS A 382 9.73 -41.93 -23.61
N THR A 383 9.85 -40.69 -24.03
CA THR A 383 10.14 -40.35 -25.45
C THR A 383 11.60 -40.53 -25.82
N ALA A 384 12.50 -40.45 -24.84
CA ALA A 384 13.96 -40.67 -25.04
C ALA A 384 14.37 -42.14 -24.90
N ALA A 385 13.47 -43.06 -24.51
CA ALA A 385 13.78 -44.49 -24.45
C ALA A 385 14.10 -45.00 -25.86
N PRO A 386 15.25 -45.66 -26.10
CA PRO A 386 15.58 -46.20 -27.42
C PRO A 386 14.48 -47.19 -27.87
N ALA A 387 14.14 -47.11 -29.17
CA ALA A 387 13.24 -48.10 -29.78
C ALA A 387 13.74 -49.53 -29.42
N PRO A 388 12.81 -50.46 -29.09
CA PRO A 388 13.21 -51.79 -28.75
C PRO A 388 14.11 -52.35 -29.88
N ALA A 389 15.28 -52.87 -29.52
CA ALA A 389 16.21 -53.42 -30.46
C ALA A 389 15.44 -54.46 -31.31
N GLN A 390 15.42 -54.24 -32.64
CA GLN A 390 14.85 -55.25 -33.54
C GLN A 390 15.55 -56.57 -33.31
N ALA A 391 14.74 -57.58 -33.00
CA ALA A 391 15.26 -58.93 -32.86
C ALA A 391 16.08 -59.33 -34.14
N PRO A 392 17.27 -59.88 -33.99
CA PRO A 392 18.06 -60.27 -35.13
C PRO A 392 17.25 -61.23 -36.04
N ALA A 393 17.19 -60.89 -37.33
CA ALA A 393 16.53 -61.72 -38.33
C ALA A 393 17.11 -63.16 -38.28
N ALA A 394 16.19 -64.15 -38.16
CA ALA A 394 16.56 -65.54 -38.16
C ALA A 394 17.38 -65.88 -39.42
N ALA A 395 18.55 -66.46 -39.22
CA ALA A 395 19.39 -66.92 -40.33
C ALA A 395 18.64 -67.97 -41.14
N PRO A 396 18.77 -67.99 -42.52
CA PRO A 396 18.14 -68.98 -43.35
C PRO A 396 18.73 -70.36 -43.06
N ALA A 397 17.85 -71.28 -42.78
CA ALA A 397 18.14 -72.69 -42.60
C ALA A 397 18.75 -73.21 -43.94
N LYS A 398 19.96 -73.90 -43.88
CA LYS A 398 20.54 -74.69 -44.99
C LYS A 398 19.83 -76.01 -45.08
#